data_3cdd08e3760c05da58726dd56b822ffb
#
_entry.id   3cdd08e3760c05da58726dd56b822ffb
#
_cell.length_a   1.000
_cell.length_b   1.000
_cell.length_c   1.000
_cell.angle_alpha   90.00
_cell.angle_beta   90.00
_cell.angle_gamma   90.00
#
_symmetry.space_group_name_H-M   'P 1'
#
loop_
_entity.id
_entity.type
_entity.pdbx_description
1 polymer ?
#
loop_
_entity_poly.entity_id
_entity_poly.type
_entity_poly.pdbx_seq_one_letter_code
_entity_poly.pdbx_strand_id
1 'polypeptide(L)'
;MKNNLWFLTEERPKREVLQKIFEKFAKDYGFAVFVDSIRILPILESGKFTFKYEVTGFRCNNVDKVYIKTISGNSSFTDFLIFYQKDEPTFKDEPIYAIEETKTDDKESRNTGVYQRSSKFVFIQSYYPKIRKIMLYNLQVEQKEKPTSTYIFGTRLLLTLGVEILGKKLDATIFQPFQTIDEILNFKTNMRKAPTGNVPISITKSDTKIEISGRLFKSDGLSHDPNIGALSIIAAVLRQLGWKNKIEITHHGLLQKHVGITNKFIQIANKLDISLQGLIVPKAIMNKDYWRYDTDGEKLGTIFIHLVVENFTQGYSIFENHAGSEKGYFITKDGAHIPLAKYKDKIKYKAGDKDQIIHIPDLILIDFGRNEVINIEGKKYAFRKNGIAELKNYDYIEKNYILKYYPKFKIIRTVVLYGSKEGKIIEIEVGFLLNENGQLILGIKAPDIFKDAIKNLLDFWK
;
A
#
# COMPACT_ATOMS: atom_id res chain seq x y z
N MET A 1 -13.95 29.82 7.75
CA MET A 1 -14.62 28.58 7.27
C MET A 1 -13.75 27.41 7.67
N LYS A 2 -14.35 26.29 8.07
CA LYS A 2 -13.59 25.05 8.35
C LYS A 2 -13.32 24.33 7.04
N ASN A 3 -12.18 23.67 6.99
CA ASN A 3 -11.83 22.79 5.87
C ASN A 3 -12.16 21.34 6.21
N ASN A 4 -12.30 20.53 5.18
CA ASN A 4 -12.35 19.07 5.30
C ASN A 4 -10.93 18.49 5.30
N LEU A 5 -10.78 17.35 5.94
CA LEU A 5 -9.56 16.56 5.86
C LEU A 5 -9.82 15.36 4.94
N TRP A 6 -9.07 15.27 3.85
CA TRP A 6 -9.23 14.24 2.84
C TRP A 6 -8.09 13.25 2.87
N PHE A 7 -8.43 11.97 2.90
CA PHE A 7 -7.50 10.86 2.79
C PHE A 7 -7.71 10.17 1.44
N LEU A 8 -6.79 10.36 0.53
CA LEU A 8 -6.75 9.56 -0.70
C LEU A 8 -5.83 8.37 -0.45
N THR A 9 -6.33 7.16 -0.65
CA THR A 9 -5.62 5.93 -0.31
C THR A 9 -5.80 4.84 -1.34
N GLU A 10 -4.80 3.98 -1.49
CA GLU A 10 -4.86 2.81 -2.38
C GLU A 10 -5.57 1.62 -1.73
N GLU A 11 -5.54 1.53 -0.40
CA GLU A 11 -6.12 0.42 0.38
C GLU A 11 -7.16 0.93 1.38
N ARG A 12 -7.87 -0.01 2.00
CA ARG A 12 -8.67 0.28 3.18
C ARG A 12 -7.74 0.73 4.32
N PRO A 13 -7.93 1.93 4.87
CA PRO A 13 -7.10 2.37 5.97
C PRO A 13 -7.51 1.66 7.27
N LYS A 14 -6.51 1.36 8.11
CA LYS A 14 -6.75 0.86 9.46
C LYS A 14 -7.02 2.02 10.43
N ARG A 15 -7.85 1.77 11.45
CA ARG A 15 -8.22 2.79 12.43
C ARG A 15 -7.01 3.34 13.18
N GLU A 16 -6.07 2.47 13.54
CA GLU A 16 -4.84 2.84 14.23
C GLU A 16 -3.93 3.73 13.36
N VAL A 17 -3.94 3.50 12.06
CA VAL A 17 -3.22 4.33 11.08
C VAL A 17 -3.85 5.71 10.99
N LEU A 18 -5.18 5.76 10.85
CA LEU A 18 -5.91 7.03 10.84
C LEU A 18 -5.66 7.83 12.12
N GLN A 19 -5.73 7.19 13.28
CA GLN A 19 -5.47 7.85 14.56
C GLN A 19 -4.08 8.49 14.58
N LYS A 20 -3.03 7.75 14.22
CA LYS A 20 -1.66 8.28 14.16
C LYS A 20 -1.53 9.48 13.22
N ILE A 21 -2.22 9.43 12.08
CA ILE A 21 -2.21 10.54 11.11
C ILE A 21 -2.97 11.75 11.66
N PHE A 22 -4.12 11.55 12.33
CA PHE A 22 -4.88 12.62 12.97
C PHE A 22 -4.08 13.31 14.07
N GLU A 23 -3.44 12.56 14.94
CA GLU A 23 -2.59 13.08 16.01
C GLU A 23 -1.41 13.89 15.42
N LYS A 24 -0.80 13.38 14.36
CA LYS A 24 0.26 14.08 13.63
C LYS A 24 -0.24 15.38 13.02
N PHE A 25 -1.36 15.35 12.32
CA PHE A 25 -1.99 16.53 11.74
C PHE A 25 -2.30 17.60 12.79
N ALA A 26 -2.97 17.19 13.86
CA ALA A 26 -3.30 18.12 14.94
C ALA A 26 -2.07 18.76 15.57
N LYS A 27 -1.03 17.97 15.84
CA LYS A 27 0.24 18.45 16.36
C LYS A 27 0.90 19.47 15.43
N ASP A 28 0.93 19.18 14.12
CA ASP A 28 1.61 20.04 13.15
C ASP A 28 0.92 21.39 12.93
N TYR A 29 -0.40 21.41 13.07
CA TYR A 29 -1.21 22.62 12.91
C TYR A 29 -1.53 23.31 14.23
N GLY A 30 -1.10 22.75 15.36
CA GLY A 30 -1.42 23.30 16.70
C GLY A 30 -2.91 23.23 17.04
N PHE A 31 -3.61 22.25 16.50
CA PHE A 31 -5.05 22.08 16.72
C PHE A 31 -5.34 21.20 17.93
N ALA A 32 -6.33 21.57 18.71
CA ALA A 32 -6.91 20.69 19.71
C ALA A 32 -7.71 19.59 19.02
N VAL A 33 -7.46 18.35 19.38
CA VAL A 33 -8.11 17.17 18.81
C VAL A 33 -8.58 16.23 19.92
N PHE A 34 -9.72 15.63 19.69
CA PHE A 34 -10.23 14.51 20.46
C PHE A 34 -10.50 13.34 19.50
N VAL A 35 -9.93 12.20 19.81
CA VAL A 35 -10.13 10.95 19.05
C VAL A 35 -10.84 9.94 19.94
N ASP A 36 -11.99 9.48 19.47
CA ASP A 36 -12.83 8.47 20.11
C ASP A 36 -12.88 7.20 19.24
N SER A 37 -13.94 6.47 19.28
CA SER A 37 -14.14 5.28 18.46
C SER A 37 -14.24 5.64 16.98
N ILE A 38 -13.12 5.52 16.26
CA ILE A 38 -13.03 5.78 14.82
C ILE A 38 -13.89 4.77 14.06
N ARG A 39 -14.80 5.28 13.22
CA ARG A 39 -15.59 4.49 12.27
C ARG A 39 -15.42 5.05 10.87
N ILE A 40 -15.40 4.16 9.88
CA ILE A 40 -15.32 4.52 8.46
C ILE A 40 -16.64 4.10 7.82
N LEU A 41 -17.48 5.08 7.54
CA LEU A 41 -18.85 4.87 7.11
C LEU A 41 -19.00 5.19 5.62
N PRO A 42 -19.64 4.33 4.82
CA PRO A 42 -19.95 4.64 3.44
C PRO A 42 -20.90 5.82 3.33
N ILE A 43 -20.74 6.64 2.29
CA ILE A 43 -21.62 7.79 2.02
C ILE A 43 -22.49 7.45 0.82
N LEU A 44 -23.79 7.75 0.96
CA LEU A 44 -24.74 7.74 -0.15
C LEU A 44 -24.94 9.17 -0.65
N GLU A 45 -24.66 9.41 -1.92
CA GLU A 45 -24.97 10.65 -2.60
C GLU A 45 -26.13 10.42 -3.57
N SER A 46 -27.24 11.10 -3.36
CA SER A 46 -28.47 10.90 -4.15
C SER A 46 -28.91 9.43 -4.22
N GLY A 47 -28.78 8.70 -3.10
CA GLY A 47 -29.14 7.29 -3.00
C GLY A 47 -28.16 6.32 -3.67
N LYS A 48 -27.02 6.79 -4.14
CA LYS A 48 -25.96 5.98 -4.76
C LYS A 48 -24.72 5.93 -3.88
N PHE A 49 -24.12 4.77 -3.78
CA PHE A 49 -22.83 4.61 -3.14
C PHE A 49 -21.71 5.10 -4.08
N THR A 50 -20.91 6.05 -3.60
CA THR A 50 -19.88 6.75 -4.42
C THR A 50 -18.45 6.33 -4.10
N PHE A 51 -18.26 5.29 -3.25
CA PHE A 51 -16.93 4.87 -2.77
C PHE A 51 -16.15 5.98 -2.07
N LYS A 52 -16.89 6.89 -1.49
CA LYS A 52 -16.44 7.90 -0.56
C LYS A 52 -16.94 7.52 0.83
N TYR A 53 -16.10 7.67 1.82
CA TYR A 53 -16.39 7.29 3.19
C TYR A 53 -16.22 8.49 4.09
N GLU A 54 -17.07 8.64 5.08
CA GLU A 54 -16.91 9.62 6.15
C GLU A 54 -16.29 8.94 7.36
N VAL A 55 -15.27 9.56 7.93
CA VAL A 55 -14.64 9.08 9.16
C VAL A 55 -15.26 9.82 10.33
N THR A 56 -15.87 9.08 11.25
CA THR A 56 -16.40 9.60 12.50
C THR A 56 -15.48 9.22 13.67
N GLY A 57 -15.71 9.84 14.84
CA GLY A 57 -14.86 9.63 16.02
C GLY A 57 -13.60 10.49 16.07
N PHE A 58 -13.38 11.35 15.06
CA PHE A 58 -12.38 12.40 15.09
C PHE A 58 -13.06 13.76 15.21
N ARG A 59 -12.71 14.52 16.25
CA ARG A 59 -13.25 15.86 16.50
C ARG A 59 -12.12 16.86 16.58
N CYS A 60 -12.17 17.85 15.72
CA CYS A 60 -11.23 18.96 15.67
C CYS A 60 -11.99 20.23 15.31
N ASN A 61 -11.82 21.30 16.11
CA ASN A 61 -12.58 22.53 15.89
C ASN A 61 -12.28 23.21 14.54
N ASN A 62 -11.18 22.90 13.92
CA ASN A 62 -10.73 23.47 12.66
C ASN A 62 -11.06 22.59 11.45
N VAL A 63 -11.50 21.35 11.68
CA VAL A 63 -11.91 20.42 10.62
C VAL A 63 -13.44 20.31 10.63
N ASP A 64 -14.05 20.38 9.45
CA ASP A 64 -15.49 20.20 9.30
C ASP A 64 -15.81 18.71 9.25
N LYS A 65 -15.34 18.02 8.21
CA LYS A 65 -15.51 16.59 8.02
C LYS A 65 -14.20 15.92 7.60
N VAL A 66 -14.16 14.62 7.84
CA VAL A 66 -13.04 13.78 7.39
C VAL A 66 -13.55 12.78 6.37
N TYR A 67 -12.93 12.76 5.22
CA TYR A 67 -13.31 11.88 4.12
C TYR A 67 -12.16 10.96 3.70
N ILE A 68 -12.52 9.76 3.28
CA ILE A 68 -11.63 8.83 2.60
C ILE A 68 -12.16 8.59 1.20
N LYS A 69 -11.28 8.59 0.22
CA LYS A 69 -11.58 8.19 -1.15
C LYS A 69 -10.47 7.33 -1.72
N THR A 70 -10.86 6.29 -2.45
CA THR A 70 -9.88 5.36 -3.02
C THR A 70 -9.31 5.93 -4.31
N ILE A 71 -7.99 5.92 -4.42
CA ILE A 71 -7.24 6.24 -5.64
C ILE A 71 -6.77 4.95 -6.33
N SER A 72 -6.46 5.04 -7.61
CA SER A 72 -6.00 3.90 -8.39
C SER A 72 -4.71 3.31 -7.83
N GLY A 73 -4.66 1.99 -7.62
CA GLY A 73 -3.46 1.25 -7.23
C GLY A 73 -2.33 1.29 -8.27
N ASN A 74 -2.59 1.77 -9.48
CA ASN A 74 -1.57 2.09 -10.48
C ASN A 74 -0.93 3.46 -10.23
N SER A 75 -1.42 4.21 -9.29
CA SER A 75 -0.93 5.54 -8.96
C SER A 75 0.43 5.36 -8.38
N SER A 76 1.27 5.01 -8.30
CA SER A 76 2.65 4.93 -7.84
C SER A 76 3.07 6.07 -6.91
N PHE A 77 2.13 6.83 -6.36
CA PHE A 77 2.50 7.89 -5.44
C PHE A 77 2.87 7.30 -4.07
N THR A 78 1.94 7.22 -3.17
CA THR A 78 2.14 6.76 -1.80
C THR A 78 0.86 6.09 -1.31
N ASP A 79 0.94 5.37 -0.19
CA ASP A 79 -0.24 4.70 0.37
C ASP A 79 -1.34 5.70 0.76
N PHE A 80 -0.95 6.93 1.19
CA PHE A 80 -1.88 8.01 1.49
C PHE A 80 -1.38 9.35 0.95
N LEU A 81 -2.31 10.12 0.35
CA LEU A 81 -2.20 11.55 0.13
C LEU A 81 -3.22 12.27 1.00
N ILE A 82 -2.76 13.21 1.80
CA ILE A 82 -3.64 13.95 2.72
C ILE A 82 -3.79 15.38 2.25
N PHE A 83 -5.04 15.85 2.19
CA PHE A 83 -5.37 17.22 1.84
C PHE A 83 -6.18 17.87 2.94
N TYR A 84 -5.98 19.17 3.14
CA TYR A 84 -6.74 19.97 4.08
C TYR A 84 -7.39 21.13 3.35
N GLN A 85 -8.55 20.88 2.75
CA GLN A 85 -9.29 21.83 1.92
C GLN A 85 -10.79 21.55 1.93
N LYS A 86 -11.58 22.52 1.48
CA LYS A 86 -13.04 22.42 1.50
C LYS A 86 -13.58 21.38 0.52
N ASP A 87 -13.13 21.48 -0.72
CA ASP A 87 -13.67 20.68 -1.83
C ASP A 87 -12.90 19.37 -2.01
N GLU A 88 -13.50 18.42 -2.72
CA GLU A 88 -12.85 17.17 -3.08
C GLU A 88 -11.56 17.43 -3.89
N PRO A 89 -10.43 16.84 -3.48
CA PRO A 89 -9.14 17.10 -4.12
C PRO A 89 -9.11 16.69 -5.59
N THR A 90 -8.38 17.46 -6.37
CA THR A 90 -8.07 17.19 -7.77
C THR A 90 -6.56 17.10 -7.97
N PHE A 91 -6.13 16.64 -9.13
CA PHE A 91 -4.71 16.59 -9.48
C PHE A 91 -3.99 17.96 -9.37
N LYS A 92 -4.72 19.06 -9.43
CA LYS A 92 -4.16 20.42 -9.34
C LYS A 92 -3.93 20.88 -7.91
N ASP A 93 -4.53 20.21 -6.94
CA ASP A 93 -4.45 20.58 -5.54
C ASP A 93 -3.16 20.02 -4.93
N GLU A 94 -2.61 20.72 -3.94
CA GLU A 94 -1.38 20.31 -3.25
C GLU A 94 -1.72 19.52 -1.98
N PRO A 95 -1.31 18.25 -1.87
CA PRO A 95 -1.45 17.51 -0.62
C PRO A 95 -0.51 18.07 0.45
N ILE A 96 -0.96 18.03 1.70
CA ILE A 96 -0.13 18.43 2.86
C ILE A 96 0.85 17.33 3.27
N TYR A 97 0.44 16.05 3.11
CA TYR A 97 1.29 14.89 3.39
C TYR A 97 1.24 13.86 2.27
N ALA A 98 2.39 13.23 2.06
CA ALA A 98 2.52 11.94 1.39
C ALA A 98 3.01 10.91 2.41
N ILE A 99 2.26 9.84 2.62
CA ILE A 99 2.54 8.86 3.67
C ILE A 99 2.67 7.48 3.07
N GLU A 100 3.78 6.81 3.38
CA GLU A 100 3.98 5.38 3.13
C GLU A 100 3.85 4.62 4.45
N GLU A 101 2.98 3.62 4.50
CA GLU A 101 2.83 2.72 5.63
C GLU A 101 3.74 1.50 5.47
N THR A 102 4.45 1.15 6.53
CA THR A 102 5.15 -0.14 6.62
C THR A 102 4.61 -0.95 7.79
N LYS A 103 4.22 -2.19 7.49
CA LYS A 103 3.70 -3.16 8.46
C LYS A 103 4.80 -4.09 8.98
N THR A 104 5.96 -4.08 8.34
CA THR A 104 7.08 -4.97 8.61
C THR A 104 8.33 -4.20 8.98
N ASP A 105 9.13 -4.80 9.82
CA ASP A 105 10.47 -4.33 10.14
C ASP A 105 11.54 -5.06 9.30
N ASP A 106 12.79 -4.93 9.71
CA ASP A 106 13.97 -5.51 9.07
C ASP A 106 13.94 -7.04 8.92
N LYS A 107 13.18 -7.77 9.72
CA LYS A 107 13.17 -9.24 9.65
C LYS A 107 12.50 -9.74 8.39
N GLU A 108 11.38 -9.15 8.02
CA GLU A 108 10.55 -9.62 6.90
C GLU A 108 10.92 -8.97 5.57
N SER A 109 11.24 -7.69 5.57
CA SER A 109 11.54 -6.96 4.33
C SER A 109 12.93 -7.22 3.77
N ARG A 110 13.71 -8.15 4.33
CA ARG A 110 15.10 -8.43 3.95
C ARG A 110 15.98 -7.17 3.89
N ASN A 111 15.69 -6.18 4.67
CA ASN A 111 16.35 -4.86 4.72
C ASN A 111 16.20 -4.01 3.44
N THR A 112 15.37 -4.41 2.50
CA THR A 112 15.22 -3.70 1.21
C THR A 112 13.92 -2.90 1.11
N GLY A 113 12.95 -3.15 1.98
CA GLY A 113 11.65 -2.48 1.95
C GLY A 113 11.73 -0.96 2.10
N VAL A 114 12.71 -0.46 2.87
CA VAL A 114 12.96 0.98 3.00
C VAL A 114 13.33 1.61 1.64
N TYR A 115 14.09 0.91 0.82
CA TYR A 115 14.51 1.40 -0.50
C TYR A 115 13.38 1.36 -1.53
N GLN A 116 12.52 0.34 -1.48
CA GLN A 116 11.35 0.25 -2.37
C GLN A 116 10.40 1.43 -2.14
N ARG A 117 10.07 1.69 -0.88
CA ARG A 117 9.18 2.81 -0.50
C ARG A 117 9.80 4.17 -0.77
N SER A 118 11.12 4.28 -0.66
CA SER A 118 11.85 5.53 -0.86
C SER A 118 11.68 6.08 -2.27
N SER A 119 11.58 5.22 -3.29
CA SER A 119 11.37 5.65 -4.67
C SER A 119 10.07 6.41 -4.86
N LYS A 120 9.03 6.07 -4.10
CA LYS A 120 7.75 6.75 -4.11
C LYS A 120 7.89 8.19 -3.61
N PHE A 121 8.66 8.41 -2.54
CA PHE A 121 8.94 9.76 -2.03
C PHE A 121 9.75 10.62 -3.01
N VAL A 122 10.74 10.03 -3.68
CA VAL A 122 11.51 10.72 -4.73
C VAL A 122 10.59 11.10 -5.89
N PHE A 123 9.70 10.19 -6.28
CA PHE A 123 8.77 10.41 -7.38
C PHE A 123 7.75 11.49 -7.06
N ILE A 124 7.07 11.41 -5.91
CA ILE A 124 6.04 12.39 -5.55
C ILE A 124 6.60 13.80 -5.37
N GLN A 125 7.82 13.93 -4.88
CA GLN A 125 8.48 15.24 -4.76
C GLN A 125 8.70 15.90 -6.12
N SER A 126 8.72 15.16 -7.23
CA SER A 126 8.78 15.73 -8.57
C SER A 126 7.49 16.44 -8.97
N TYR A 127 6.35 16.03 -8.41
CA TYR A 127 5.03 16.64 -8.64
C TYR A 127 4.72 17.74 -7.62
N TYR A 128 5.04 17.50 -6.35
CA TYR A 128 4.74 18.38 -5.22
C TYR A 128 6.03 18.68 -4.44
N PRO A 129 6.83 19.65 -4.88
CA PRO A 129 8.16 19.89 -4.31
C PRO A 129 8.18 20.22 -2.81
N LYS A 130 7.10 20.79 -2.28
CA LYS A 130 6.98 21.22 -0.89
C LYS A 130 6.27 20.21 0.01
N ILE A 131 5.84 19.06 -0.55
CA ILE A 131 5.10 18.07 0.20
C ILE A 131 5.89 17.51 1.38
N ARG A 132 5.24 17.41 2.53
CA ARG A 132 5.82 16.71 3.68
C ARG A 132 5.68 15.21 3.49
N LYS A 133 6.78 14.52 3.67
CA LYS A 133 6.90 13.07 3.44
C LYS A 133 6.98 12.35 4.77
N ILE A 134 6.17 11.32 4.98
CA ILE A 134 6.08 10.58 6.24
C ILE A 134 6.19 9.09 5.95
N MET A 135 7.14 8.42 6.58
CA MET A 135 7.20 6.98 6.68
C MET A 135 6.49 6.56 7.98
N LEU A 136 5.33 5.95 7.87
CA LEU A 136 4.52 5.50 9.00
C LEU A 136 4.81 4.02 9.31
N TYR A 137 5.37 3.77 10.47
CA TYR A 137 5.56 2.41 10.99
C TYR A 137 4.33 1.98 11.78
N ASN A 138 3.61 1.03 11.23
CA ASN A 138 2.51 0.33 11.90
C ASN A 138 2.91 -1.13 12.12
N LEU A 139 3.98 -1.30 12.92
CA LEU A 139 4.62 -2.59 13.12
C LEU A 139 3.70 -3.52 13.89
N GLN A 140 3.47 -4.70 13.32
CA GLN A 140 2.71 -5.80 13.90
C GLN A 140 3.61 -6.99 14.29
N VAL A 141 4.93 -6.83 14.08
CA VAL A 141 5.96 -7.85 14.34
C VAL A 141 7.00 -7.28 15.28
N GLU A 142 7.56 -8.13 16.13
CA GLU A 142 8.67 -7.76 17.03
C GLU A 142 9.86 -7.19 16.26
N GLN A 143 10.40 -6.08 16.75
CA GLN A 143 11.57 -5.45 16.17
C GLN A 143 12.83 -6.25 16.50
N LYS A 144 13.80 -6.24 15.58
CA LYS A 144 15.14 -6.73 15.90
C LYS A 144 15.80 -5.83 16.93
N GLU A 145 16.52 -6.44 17.85
CA GLU A 145 17.30 -5.70 18.86
C GLU A 145 18.35 -4.79 18.22
N LYS A 146 18.97 -5.24 17.11
CA LYS A 146 20.02 -4.47 16.41
C LYS A 146 19.66 -4.30 14.93
N PRO A 147 19.59 -3.06 14.43
CA PRO A 147 19.34 -2.78 13.02
C PRO A 147 20.54 -3.19 12.16
N THR A 148 20.26 -3.62 10.93
CA THR A 148 21.33 -3.94 9.96
C THR A 148 21.93 -2.68 9.36
N SER A 149 23.17 -2.75 8.89
CA SER A 149 23.81 -1.61 8.22
C SER A 149 23.07 -1.14 6.96
N THR A 150 22.42 -2.07 6.24
CA THR A 150 21.59 -1.73 5.07
C THR A 150 20.36 -0.93 5.46
N TYR A 151 19.70 -1.32 6.55
CA TYR A 151 18.54 -0.59 7.06
C TYR A 151 18.94 0.78 7.61
N ILE A 152 20.05 0.86 8.37
CA ILE A 152 20.58 2.15 8.87
C ILE A 152 20.86 3.08 7.70
N PHE A 153 21.56 2.60 6.67
CA PHE A 153 21.89 3.40 5.49
C PHE A 153 20.62 3.93 4.80
N GLY A 154 19.66 3.06 4.49
CA GLY A 154 18.42 3.47 3.84
C GLY A 154 17.59 4.46 4.67
N THR A 155 17.51 4.24 5.98
CA THR A 155 16.78 5.14 6.88
C THR A 155 17.47 6.51 6.99
N ARG A 156 18.81 6.55 7.07
CA ARG A 156 19.56 7.80 7.06
C ARG A 156 19.38 8.58 5.75
N LEU A 157 19.31 7.88 4.61
CA LEU A 157 18.98 8.53 3.32
C LEU A 157 17.58 9.14 3.34
N LEU A 158 16.57 8.44 3.89
CA LEU A 158 15.22 8.99 4.06
C LEU A 158 15.21 10.24 4.93
N LEU A 159 15.88 10.20 6.07
CA LEU A 159 15.99 11.34 6.97
C LEU A 159 16.68 12.54 6.29
N THR A 160 17.73 12.27 5.48
CA THR A 160 18.39 13.32 4.69
C THR A 160 17.44 13.95 3.69
N LEU A 161 16.51 13.18 3.09
CA LEU A 161 15.46 13.73 2.20
C LEU A 161 14.33 14.44 2.93
N GLY A 162 14.43 14.60 4.27
CA GLY A 162 13.41 15.23 5.07
C GLY A 162 12.15 14.37 5.25
N VAL A 163 12.27 13.05 5.12
CA VAL A 163 11.17 12.13 5.44
C VAL A 163 11.06 12.00 6.95
N GLU A 164 9.88 12.32 7.48
CA GLU A 164 9.59 12.13 8.90
C GLU A 164 9.28 10.66 9.19
N ILE A 165 9.73 10.16 10.34
CA ILE A 165 9.42 8.81 10.80
C ILE A 165 8.35 8.89 11.89
N LEU A 166 7.23 8.21 11.66
CA LEU A 166 6.11 8.15 12.59
C LEU A 166 5.86 6.69 13.01
N GLY A 167 5.51 6.50 14.28
CA GLY A 167 5.16 5.18 14.83
C GLY A 167 6.35 4.28 15.20
N LYS A 168 7.59 4.75 15.03
CA LYS A 168 8.81 4.08 15.47
C LYS A 168 9.77 5.10 16.11
N LYS A 169 10.28 4.77 17.30
CA LYS A 169 11.35 5.56 17.92
C LYS A 169 12.68 5.15 17.31
N LEU A 170 13.39 6.09 16.74
CA LEU A 170 14.75 5.88 16.22
C LEU A 170 15.77 6.29 17.28
N ASP A 171 16.85 5.52 17.37
CA ASP A 171 18.02 5.90 18.15
C ASP A 171 18.76 7.02 17.42
N ALA A 172 18.76 8.23 17.99
CA ALA A 172 19.38 9.40 17.40
C ALA A 172 20.92 9.29 17.28
N THR A 173 21.56 8.35 17.97
CA THR A 173 23.01 8.10 17.81
C THR A 173 23.33 7.31 16.55
N ILE A 174 22.40 6.51 16.07
CA ILE A 174 22.56 5.63 14.91
C ILE A 174 21.91 6.26 13.67
N PHE A 175 20.70 6.79 13.86
CA PHE A 175 19.87 7.30 12.76
C PHE A 175 19.93 8.82 12.67
N GLN A 176 21.02 9.33 12.11
CA GLN A 176 21.18 10.76 11.80
C GLN A 176 21.13 10.96 10.29
N PRO A 177 20.54 12.07 9.80
CA PRO A 177 20.65 12.41 8.38
C PRO A 177 22.13 12.61 8.00
N PHE A 178 22.47 12.27 6.76
CA PHE A 178 23.79 12.58 6.22
C PHE A 178 23.90 14.07 6.00
N GLN A 179 25.03 14.66 6.40
CA GLN A 179 25.30 16.09 6.26
C GLN A 179 26.18 16.36 5.02
N THR A 180 27.00 15.40 4.61
CA THR A 180 27.93 15.55 3.50
C THR A 180 27.94 14.31 2.62
N ILE A 181 28.40 14.49 1.36
CA ILE A 181 28.63 13.40 0.43
C ILE A 181 29.67 12.42 0.97
N ASP A 182 30.72 12.95 1.57
CA ASP A 182 31.83 12.13 2.10
C ASP A 182 31.38 11.25 3.27
N GLU A 183 30.41 11.67 4.08
CA GLU A 183 29.79 10.79 5.08
C GLU A 183 29.10 9.58 4.42
N ILE A 184 28.41 9.78 3.29
CA ILE A 184 27.77 8.70 2.55
C ILE A 184 28.82 7.72 2.05
N LEU A 185 29.88 8.22 1.44
CA LEU A 185 30.97 7.40 0.90
C LEU A 185 31.66 6.59 2.02
N ASN A 186 32.00 7.25 3.13
CA ASN A 186 32.63 6.61 4.28
C ASN A 186 31.71 5.54 4.90
N PHE A 187 30.43 5.84 5.08
CA PHE A 187 29.49 4.87 5.60
C PHE A 187 29.41 3.62 4.70
N LYS A 188 29.36 3.82 3.37
CA LYS A 188 29.32 2.71 2.39
C LYS A 188 30.58 1.86 2.40
N THR A 189 31.74 2.45 2.50
CA THR A 189 33.02 1.72 2.58
C THR A 189 33.06 0.79 3.77
N ASN A 190 32.48 1.21 4.92
CA ASN A 190 32.47 0.46 6.16
C ASN A 190 31.29 -0.51 6.29
N MET A 191 30.38 -0.55 5.33
CA MET A 191 29.25 -1.49 5.35
C MET A 191 29.70 -2.93 5.15
N ARG A 192 29.14 -3.84 5.94
CA ARG A 192 29.31 -5.27 5.78
C ARG A 192 28.86 -5.70 4.35
N LYS A 193 29.67 -6.56 3.72
CA LYS A 193 29.33 -7.12 2.39
C LYS A 193 28.00 -7.88 2.45
N ALA A 194 27.19 -7.74 1.40
CA ALA A 194 25.94 -8.45 1.28
C ALA A 194 26.15 -9.98 1.19
N PRO A 195 25.18 -10.79 1.63
CA PRO A 195 25.22 -12.23 1.42
C PRO A 195 25.30 -12.58 -0.06
N THR A 196 25.88 -13.75 -0.36
CA THR A 196 26.04 -14.30 -1.71
C THR A 196 24.75 -14.21 -2.55
N GLY A 197 24.86 -13.66 -3.77
CA GLY A 197 23.77 -13.53 -4.75
C GLY A 197 23.21 -12.13 -4.95
N ASN A 198 23.53 -11.17 -4.08
CA ASN A 198 23.24 -9.75 -4.28
C ASN A 198 24.55 -8.98 -4.53
N VAL A 199 24.52 -8.05 -5.49
CA VAL A 199 25.61 -7.11 -5.68
C VAL A 199 25.47 -6.01 -4.63
N PRO A 200 26.42 -5.82 -3.73
CA PRO A 200 26.36 -4.76 -2.72
C PRO A 200 26.29 -3.39 -3.41
N ILE A 201 25.57 -2.45 -2.79
CA ILE A 201 25.59 -1.07 -3.27
C ILE A 201 27.03 -0.55 -3.15
N SER A 202 27.55 0.02 -4.21
CA SER A 202 28.79 0.79 -4.20
C SER A 202 28.55 2.20 -4.75
N ILE A 203 29.28 3.16 -4.21
CA ILE A 203 29.23 4.55 -4.64
C ILE A 203 30.67 4.98 -4.84
N THR A 204 31.04 5.28 -6.07
CA THR A 204 32.37 5.75 -6.44
C THR A 204 32.29 7.19 -6.91
N LYS A 205 33.20 8.05 -6.44
CA LYS A 205 33.25 9.49 -6.74
C LYS A 205 34.54 9.81 -7.46
N SER A 206 34.43 10.53 -8.55
CA SER A 206 35.51 11.26 -9.21
C SER A 206 35.13 12.75 -9.24
N ASP A 207 36.02 13.59 -9.75
CA ASP A 207 35.79 15.04 -9.84
C ASP A 207 34.56 15.38 -10.71
N THR A 208 34.28 14.58 -11.72
CA THR A 208 33.24 14.85 -12.72
C THR A 208 32.02 13.94 -12.62
N LYS A 209 32.12 12.82 -11.89
CA LYS A 209 31.06 11.78 -11.90
C LYS A 209 30.96 11.07 -10.55
N ILE A 210 29.72 10.78 -10.13
CA ILE A 210 29.43 9.73 -9.15
C ILE A 210 28.75 8.58 -9.87
N GLU A 211 29.26 7.37 -9.65
CA GLU A 211 28.65 6.14 -10.11
C GLU A 211 28.01 5.40 -8.93
N ILE A 212 26.74 5.01 -9.09
CA ILE A 212 26.00 4.22 -8.13
C ILE A 212 25.77 2.85 -8.74
N SER A 213 26.30 1.82 -8.12
CA SER A 213 26.18 0.44 -8.55
C SER A 213 25.63 -0.42 -7.44
N GLY A 214 24.95 -1.49 -7.79
CA GLY A 214 24.44 -2.45 -6.82
C GLY A 214 23.17 -3.14 -7.30
N ARG A 215 22.91 -4.34 -6.77
CA ARG A 215 21.68 -5.08 -7.05
C ARG A 215 21.04 -5.46 -5.73
N LEU A 216 20.01 -4.73 -5.34
CA LEU A 216 19.21 -4.99 -4.13
C LEU A 216 18.13 -6.04 -4.37
N PHE A 217 17.64 -6.12 -5.61
CA PHE A 217 16.61 -7.05 -6.01
C PHE A 217 17.14 -7.98 -7.10
N LYS A 218 16.74 -9.25 -7.06
CA LYS A 218 17.01 -10.23 -8.11
C LYS A 218 16.13 -9.98 -9.35
N SER A 219 16.03 -8.76 -9.83
CA SER A 219 15.16 -8.47 -10.95
C SER A 219 15.98 -8.32 -12.24
N ASP A 220 15.56 -9.00 -13.26
CA ASP A 220 16.13 -8.92 -14.61
C ASP A 220 15.44 -7.82 -15.44
N GLY A 221 15.01 -6.75 -14.82
CA GLY A 221 14.32 -5.62 -15.46
C GLY A 221 12.84 -5.83 -15.77
N LEU A 222 12.29 -6.99 -15.45
CA LEU A 222 10.88 -7.34 -15.68
C LEU A 222 10.04 -7.34 -14.40
N SER A 223 10.64 -7.03 -13.25
CA SER A 223 9.91 -7.00 -12.00
C SER A 223 9.15 -5.68 -11.83
N HIS A 224 8.10 -5.71 -11.01
CA HIS A 224 7.34 -4.52 -10.61
C HIS A 224 8.22 -3.47 -9.89
N ASP A 225 9.35 -3.90 -9.31
CA ASP A 225 10.28 -3.05 -8.57
C ASP A 225 11.68 -3.12 -9.19
N PRO A 226 11.93 -2.43 -10.33
CA PRO A 226 13.26 -2.38 -10.91
C PRO A 226 14.24 -1.67 -9.96
N ASN A 227 15.47 -2.12 -10.01
CA ASN A 227 16.50 -1.71 -9.05
C ASN A 227 16.80 -0.20 -9.07
N ILE A 228 16.50 0.49 -10.18
CA ILE A 228 16.61 1.96 -10.24
C ILE A 228 15.76 2.65 -9.17
N GLY A 229 14.59 2.12 -8.82
CA GLY A 229 13.77 2.68 -7.76
C GLY A 229 14.52 2.76 -6.42
N ALA A 230 15.20 1.68 -6.08
CA ALA A 230 16.00 1.62 -4.86
C ALA A 230 17.25 2.50 -4.91
N LEU A 231 17.90 2.60 -6.05
CA LEU A 231 19.14 3.39 -6.21
C LEU A 231 18.88 4.89 -6.38
N SER A 232 17.70 5.27 -6.85
CA SER A 232 17.33 6.68 -7.05
C SER A 232 17.32 7.50 -5.77
N ILE A 233 17.06 6.87 -4.61
CA ILE A 233 17.14 7.59 -3.32
C ILE A 233 18.55 8.10 -3.04
N ILE A 234 19.57 7.34 -3.39
CA ILE A 234 20.96 7.76 -3.22
C ILE A 234 21.24 8.97 -4.09
N ALA A 235 20.84 8.91 -5.37
CA ALA A 235 21.00 10.03 -6.29
C ALA A 235 20.25 11.28 -5.81
N ALA A 236 19.04 11.13 -5.29
CA ALA A 236 18.26 12.23 -4.73
C ALA A 236 18.97 12.90 -3.54
N VAL A 237 19.52 12.09 -2.63
CA VAL A 237 20.29 12.59 -1.49
C VAL A 237 21.57 13.30 -1.95
N LEU A 238 22.29 12.73 -2.90
CA LEU A 238 23.49 13.37 -3.47
C LEU A 238 23.17 14.74 -4.08
N ARG A 239 22.06 14.85 -4.82
CA ARG A 239 21.57 16.14 -5.35
C ARG A 239 21.22 17.14 -4.24
N GLN A 240 20.55 16.67 -3.20
CA GLN A 240 20.21 17.51 -2.06
C GLN A 240 21.44 18.00 -1.29
N LEU A 241 22.49 17.18 -1.19
CA LEU A 241 23.77 17.53 -0.58
C LEU A 241 24.67 18.36 -1.51
N GLY A 242 24.17 18.78 -2.67
CA GLY A 242 24.82 19.76 -3.54
C GLY A 242 25.67 19.17 -4.67
N TRP A 243 25.64 17.85 -4.91
CA TRP A 243 26.34 17.29 -6.07
C TRP A 243 25.69 17.73 -7.39
N LYS A 244 26.42 18.48 -8.21
CA LYS A 244 25.91 19.04 -9.47
C LYS A 244 26.38 18.30 -10.71
N ASN A 245 27.49 17.54 -10.61
CA ASN A 245 28.07 16.83 -11.74
C ASN A 245 27.29 15.55 -12.07
N LYS A 246 27.75 14.80 -13.08
CA LYS A 246 27.09 13.58 -13.59
C LYS A 246 26.84 12.56 -12.46
N ILE A 247 25.63 11.97 -12.44
CA ILE A 247 25.33 10.76 -11.69
C ILE A 247 24.98 9.66 -12.69
N GLU A 248 25.63 8.53 -12.56
CA GLU A 248 25.38 7.35 -13.39
C GLU A 248 24.95 6.18 -12.51
N ILE A 249 23.85 5.51 -12.90
CA ILE A 249 23.41 4.29 -12.23
C ILE A 249 23.66 3.09 -13.12
N THR A 250 24.38 2.10 -12.58
CA THR A 250 24.55 0.78 -13.14
C THR A 250 23.58 -0.20 -12.49
N HIS A 251 23.34 -1.38 -13.05
CA HIS A 251 22.40 -2.38 -12.52
C HIS A 251 20.98 -1.83 -12.24
N HIS A 252 20.55 -0.85 -13.05
CA HIS A 252 19.24 -0.18 -12.87
C HIS A 252 18.04 -1.12 -13.04
N GLY A 253 18.19 -2.27 -13.67
CA GLY A 253 17.12 -3.25 -13.85
C GLY A 253 16.12 -2.91 -14.96
N LEU A 254 16.42 -1.97 -15.85
CA LEU A 254 15.62 -1.62 -17.02
C LEU A 254 16.27 -2.11 -18.31
N LEU A 255 15.44 -2.50 -19.27
CA LEU A 255 15.85 -2.75 -20.65
C LEU A 255 15.33 -1.60 -21.53
N GLN A 256 16.01 -1.33 -22.66
CA GLN A 256 15.63 -0.22 -23.57
C GLN A 256 14.17 -0.31 -24.03
N LYS A 257 13.63 -1.50 -24.24
CA LYS A 257 12.22 -1.69 -24.60
C LYS A 257 11.20 -1.28 -23.51
N HIS A 258 11.63 -1.13 -22.24
CA HIS A 258 10.80 -0.69 -21.14
C HIS A 258 10.92 0.81 -20.85
N VAL A 259 11.79 1.50 -21.59
CA VAL A 259 12.05 2.93 -21.42
C VAL A 259 11.00 3.73 -22.17
N GLY A 260 9.92 4.11 -21.46
CA GLY A 260 8.83 4.94 -21.99
C GLY A 260 8.85 6.35 -21.39
N ILE A 261 8.41 7.34 -22.18
CA ILE A 261 8.37 8.75 -21.76
C ILE A 261 7.47 9.02 -20.55
N THR A 262 6.50 8.14 -20.28
CA THR A 262 5.59 8.22 -19.14
C THR A 262 6.01 7.32 -17.96
N ASN A 263 7.11 6.56 -18.11
CA ASN A 263 7.56 5.68 -17.05
C ASN A 263 8.09 6.48 -15.85
N LYS A 264 7.64 6.14 -14.63
CA LYS A 264 8.01 6.87 -13.40
C LYS A 264 9.52 6.91 -13.15
N PHE A 265 10.24 5.83 -13.47
CA PHE A 265 11.69 5.78 -13.27
C PHE A 265 12.44 6.65 -14.26
N ILE A 266 11.90 6.82 -15.47
CA ILE A 266 12.43 7.74 -16.46
C ILE A 266 12.15 9.20 -16.04
N GLN A 267 11.00 9.46 -15.45
CA GLN A 267 10.70 10.76 -14.86
C GLN A 267 11.65 11.09 -13.70
N ILE A 268 11.92 10.12 -12.81
CA ILE A 268 12.90 10.28 -11.72
C ILE A 268 14.31 10.54 -12.31
N ALA A 269 14.74 9.75 -13.29
CA ALA A 269 16.05 9.93 -13.93
C ALA A 269 16.21 11.31 -14.55
N ASN A 270 15.18 11.79 -15.25
CA ASN A 270 15.19 13.16 -15.82
C ASN A 270 15.23 14.23 -14.72
N LYS A 271 14.41 14.09 -13.67
CA LYS A 271 14.31 15.08 -12.60
C LYS A 271 15.62 15.22 -11.82
N LEU A 272 16.33 14.13 -11.62
CA LEU A 272 17.58 14.08 -10.88
C LEU A 272 18.81 14.17 -11.78
N ASP A 273 18.63 14.30 -13.08
CA ASP A 273 19.71 14.29 -14.08
C ASP A 273 20.62 13.05 -13.91
N ILE A 274 20.00 11.88 -13.96
CA ILE A 274 20.67 10.58 -13.82
C ILE A 274 20.84 9.96 -15.20
N SER A 275 22.04 9.52 -15.53
CA SER A 275 22.29 8.62 -16.67
C SER A 275 22.18 7.17 -16.24
N LEU A 276 21.56 6.34 -17.08
CA LEU A 276 21.41 4.91 -16.89
C LEU A 276 22.36 4.19 -17.84
N GLN A 277 23.30 3.42 -17.30
CA GLN A 277 24.33 2.75 -18.11
C GLN A 277 23.71 1.88 -19.19
N GLY A 278 24.14 2.10 -20.45
CA GLY A 278 23.66 1.31 -21.60
C GLY A 278 22.24 1.63 -22.07
N LEU A 279 21.60 2.68 -21.55
CA LEU A 279 20.27 3.12 -21.99
C LEU A 279 20.28 4.54 -22.52
N ILE A 280 19.48 4.76 -23.55
CA ILE A 280 19.11 6.11 -24.02
C ILE A 280 17.88 6.53 -23.24
N VAL A 281 18.03 7.50 -22.33
CA VAL A 281 16.93 8.02 -21.50
C VAL A 281 16.23 9.14 -22.26
N PRO A 282 14.97 8.95 -22.69
CA PRO A 282 14.21 10.00 -23.36
C PRO A 282 13.82 11.12 -22.40
N LYS A 283 13.47 12.27 -22.94
CA LYS A 283 12.85 13.33 -22.15
C LYS A 283 11.47 12.86 -21.68
N ALA A 284 11.29 12.72 -20.39
CA ALA A 284 10.03 12.29 -19.79
C ALA A 284 8.96 13.40 -19.87
N ILE A 285 7.71 12.98 -19.98
CA ILE A 285 6.56 13.84 -19.81
C ILE A 285 5.83 13.48 -18.51
N MET A 286 5.26 14.49 -17.88
CA MET A 286 4.45 14.26 -16.67
C MET A 286 3.21 13.44 -17.04
N ASN A 287 3.05 12.30 -16.40
CA ASN A 287 1.87 11.48 -16.57
C ASN A 287 0.84 11.81 -15.47
N LYS A 288 -0.29 12.38 -15.87
CA LYS A 288 -1.39 12.72 -14.95
C LYS A 288 -2.16 11.49 -14.49
N ASP A 289 -1.98 10.33 -15.13
CA ASP A 289 -2.68 9.09 -14.79
C ASP A 289 -2.17 8.44 -13.49
N TYR A 290 -1.07 8.92 -12.92
CA TYR A 290 -0.62 8.46 -11.60
C TYR A 290 -1.54 8.88 -10.46
N TRP A 291 -2.43 9.82 -10.68
CA TRP A 291 -3.34 10.33 -9.69
C TRP A 291 -4.75 10.40 -10.25
N ARG A 292 -5.57 9.43 -9.92
CA ARG A 292 -6.98 9.39 -10.30
C ARG A 292 -7.76 8.57 -9.29
N TYR A 293 -9.03 8.86 -9.16
CA TYR A 293 -9.92 8.06 -8.35
C TYR A 293 -10.08 6.67 -8.95
N ASP A 294 -10.14 5.67 -8.06
CA ASP A 294 -10.30 4.29 -8.46
C ASP A 294 -11.72 4.06 -9.01
N THR A 295 -11.78 3.34 -10.10
CA THR A 295 -13.01 2.87 -10.72
C THR A 295 -13.03 1.34 -10.82
N ASP A 296 -12.05 0.68 -10.21
CA ASP A 296 -11.99 -0.78 -10.23
C ASP A 296 -13.03 -1.38 -9.28
N GLY A 297 -14.09 -1.91 -9.90
CA GLY A 297 -15.22 -2.45 -9.16
C GLY A 297 -14.89 -3.69 -8.32
N GLU A 298 -13.90 -4.48 -8.70
CA GLU A 298 -13.47 -5.65 -7.91
C GLU A 298 -12.93 -5.19 -6.56
N LYS A 299 -11.98 -4.27 -6.57
CA LYS A 299 -11.37 -3.69 -5.37
C LYS A 299 -12.40 -2.91 -4.53
N LEU A 300 -13.19 -2.06 -5.18
CA LEU A 300 -14.17 -1.22 -4.49
C LEU A 300 -15.24 -2.05 -3.78
N GLY A 301 -15.73 -3.10 -4.42
CA GLY A 301 -16.70 -4.02 -3.81
C GLY A 301 -16.13 -4.76 -2.60
N THR A 302 -14.88 -5.20 -2.68
CA THR A 302 -14.20 -5.89 -1.58
C THR A 302 -13.93 -4.95 -0.40
N ILE A 303 -13.49 -3.73 -0.67
CA ILE A 303 -13.31 -2.70 0.39
C ILE A 303 -14.64 -2.39 1.06
N PHE A 304 -15.71 -2.21 0.28
CA PHE A 304 -17.03 -1.91 0.81
C PHE A 304 -17.51 -2.97 1.79
N ILE A 305 -17.51 -4.24 1.37
CA ILE A 305 -17.99 -5.32 2.25
C ILE A 305 -17.12 -5.47 3.50
N HIS A 306 -15.81 -5.29 3.37
CA HIS A 306 -14.91 -5.32 4.51
C HIS A 306 -15.27 -4.25 5.54
N LEU A 307 -15.43 -3.00 5.10
CA LEU A 307 -15.79 -1.89 5.98
C LEU A 307 -17.17 -2.06 6.62
N VAL A 308 -18.15 -2.52 5.87
CA VAL A 308 -19.50 -2.74 6.40
C VAL A 308 -19.50 -3.86 7.44
N VAL A 309 -18.85 -4.98 7.18
CA VAL A 309 -18.73 -6.07 8.17
C VAL A 309 -17.98 -5.60 9.41
N GLU A 310 -16.86 -4.91 9.27
CA GLU A 310 -16.05 -4.45 10.39
C GLU A 310 -16.77 -3.42 11.28
N ASN A 311 -17.55 -2.51 10.67
CA ASN A 311 -18.22 -1.45 11.43
C ASN A 311 -19.57 -1.87 12.03
N PHE A 312 -20.23 -2.85 11.46
CA PHE A 312 -21.60 -3.19 11.81
C PHE A 312 -21.81 -4.62 12.33
N THR A 313 -20.70 -5.38 12.48
CA THR A 313 -20.72 -6.72 13.08
C THR A 313 -19.49 -6.94 13.98
N GLN A 314 -19.36 -8.16 14.51
CA GLN A 314 -18.16 -8.62 15.22
C GLN A 314 -17.18 -9.39 14.30
N GLY A 315 -17.36 -9.29 12.99
CA GLY A 315 -16.47 -9.91 12.02
C GLY A 315 -15.06 -9.37 12.09
N TYR A 316 -14.07 -10.24 11.92
CA TYR A 316 -12.66 -9.90 11.98
C TYR A 316 -11.94 -10.34 10.72
N SER A 317 -11.13 -9.46 10.14
CA SER A 317 -10.31 -9.75 8.97
C SER A 317 -8.95 -10.30 9.38
N ILE A 318 -8.65 -11.54 8.98
CA ILE A 318 -7.31 -12.12 9.17
C ILE A 318 -6.40 -11.89 7.96
N PHE A 319 -6.97 -11.57 6.81
CA PHE A 319 -6.24 -11.31 5.58
C PHE A 319 -7.01 -10.33 4.69
N GLU A 320 -6.31 -9.41 4.07
CA GLU A 320 -6.86 -8.44 3.11
C GLU A 320 -5.82 -8.12 2.04
N ASN A 321 -6.23 -8.09 0.78
CA ASN A 321 -5.39 -7.77 -0.37
C ASN A 321 -6.08 -6.80 -1.33
N HIS A 322 -6.57 -5.68 -0.81
CA HIS A 322 -7.33 -4.72 -1.60
C HIS A 322 -6.50 -4.00 -2.67
N ALA A 323 -5.20 -3.86 -2.49
CA ALA A 323 -4.32 -3.22 -3.47
C ALA A 323 -3.63 -4.20 -4.42
N GLY A 324 -3.97 -5.50 -4.36
CA GLY A 324 -3.32 -6.52 -5.19
C GLY A 324 -1.87 -6.83 -4.81
N SER A 325 -1.40 -6.30 -3.67
CA SER A 325 -0.08 -6.64 -3.12
C SER A 325 -0.18 -7.94 -2.35
N GLU A 326 0.63 -8.93 -2.72
CA GLU A 326 0.70 -10.20 -1.98
C GLU A 326 1.17 -9.94 -0.54
N LYS A 327 0.27 -10.02 0.42
CA LYS A 327 0.65 -10.06 1.83
C LYS A 327 1.20 -11.46 2.14
N GLY A 328 2.37 -11.50 2.74
CA GLY A 328 3.03 -12.76 3.06
C GLY A 328 2.57 -13.40 4.36
N TYR A 329 1.44 -12.98 4.98
CA TYR A 329 1.03 -13.49 6.28
C TYR A 329 -0.43 -13.22 6.62
N PHE A 330 -1.03 -14.05 7.48
CA PHE A 330 -2.27 -13.78 8.18
C PHE A 330 -2.00 -13.10 9.52
N ILE A 331 -2.99 -12.34 10.01
CA ILE A 331 -2.98 -11.78 11.37
C ILE A 331 -4.17 -12.34 12.12
N THR A 332 -3.92 -13.12 13.16
CA THR A 332 -4.98 -13.63 14.03
C THR A 332 -5.52 -12.53 14.96
N LYS A 333 -6.68 -12.76 15.57
CA LYS A 333 -7.31 -11.77 16.46
C LYS A 333 -6.44 -11.41 17.68
N ASP A 334 -5.65 -12.34 18.16
CA ASP A 334 -4.66 -12.16 19.23
C ASP A 334 -3.33 -11.54 18.77
N GLY A 335 -3.25 -11.18 17.49
CA GLY A 335 -2.10 -10.47 16.90
C GLY A 335 -0.97 -11.39 16.42
N ALA A 336 -1.16 -12.71 16.42
CA ALA A 336 -0.14 -13.61 15.90
C ALA A 336 -0.01 -13.49 14.37
N HIS A 337 1.23 -13.43 13.90
CA HIS A 337 1.57 -13.42 12.48
C HIS A 337 1.84 -14.84 12.00
N ILE A 338 1.07 -15.27 11.00
CA ILE A 338 1.21 -16.57 10.37
C ILE A 338 1.79 -16.37 8.98
N PRO A 339 3.10 -16.67 8.77
CA PRO A 339 3.72 -16.49 7.47
C PRO A 339 3.08 -17.38 6.41
N LEU A 340 2.83 -16.82 5.24
CA LEU A 340 2.31 -17.53 4.07
C LEU A 340 3.45 -17.83 3.11
N ALA A 341 3.55 -19.08 2.65
CA ALA A 341 4.44 -19.43 1.57
C ALA A 341 3.83 -19.01 0.21
N LYS A 342 4.67 -18.57 -0.70
CA LYS A 342 4.25 -18.26 -2.08
C LYS A 342 3.98 -19.52 -2.90
N TYR A 343 4.68 -20.60 -2.59
CA TYR A 343 4.63 -21.86 -3.33
C TYR A 343 4.29 -23.02 -2.38
N LYS A 344 3.53 -23.98 -2.86
CA LYS A 344 3.20 -25.22 -2.13
C LYS A 344 4.47 -26.00 -1.77
N ASP A 345 5.39 -26.08 -2.72
CA ASP A 345 6.73 -26.62 -2.53
C ASP A 345 7.74 -25.77 -3.29
N LYS A 346 8.56 -25.03 -2.55
CA LYS A 346 9.56 -24.13 -3.13
C LYS A 346 10.67 -24.88 -3.91
N ILE A 347 10.97 -26.11 -3.51
CA ILE A 347 12.01 -26.91 -4.14
C ILE A 347 11.52 -27.46 -5.48
N LYS A 348 10.25 -27.87 -5.55
CA LYS A 348 9.63 -28.40 -6.75
C LYS A 348 9.18 -27.32 -7.74
N TYR A 349 9.07 -26.06 -7.28
CA TYR A 349 8.62 -24.98 -8.14
C TYR A 349 9.57 -24.75 -9.32
N LYS A 350 9.04 -24.82 -10.53
CA LYS A 350 9.69 -24.37 -11.76
C LYS A 350 9.03 -23.09 -12.26
N ALA A 351 9.80 -22.21 -12.87
CA ALA A 351 9.27 -20.96 -13.41
C ALA A 351 8.13 -21.26 -14.42
N GLY A 352 6.93 -20.69 -14.16
CA GLY A 352 5.75 -20.91 -14.98
C GLY A 352 4.81 -22.03 -14.49
N ASP A 353 5.18 -22.80 -13.46
CA ASP A 353 4.33 -23.83 -12.86
C ASP A 353 3.25 -23.19 -11.96
N LYS A 354 2.07 -22.98 -12.54
CA LYS A 354 0.94 -22.36 -11.83
C LYS A 354 0.37 -23.26 -10.73
N ASP A 355 0.52 -24.56 -10.84
CA ASP A 355 -0.03 -25.53 -9.87
C ASP A 355 0.70 -25.49 -8.53
N GLN A 356 1.93 -24.99 -8.51
CA GLN A 356 2.71 -24.79 -7.31
C GLN A 356 2.43 -23.47 -6.59
N ILE A 357 1.72 -22.54 -7.22
CA ILE A 357 1.37 -21.24 -6.63
C ILE A 357 0.23 -21.45 -5.63
N ILE A 358 0.34 -20.85 -4.45
CA ILE A 358 -0.74 -20.83 -3.48
C ILE A 358 -1.69 -19.68 -3.84
N HIS A 359 -2.92 -20.03 -4.17
CA HIS A 359 -3.98 -19.05 -4.38
C HIS A 359 -4.53 -18.58 -3.03
N ILE A 360 -4.63 -17.28 -2.87
CA ILE A 360 -5.08 -16.63 -1.64
C ILE A 360 -6.29 -15.76 -1.98
N PRO A 361 -7.40 -15.84 -1.22
CA PRO A 361 -8.56 -14.95 -1.43
C PRO A 361 -8.19 -13.47 -1.26
N ASP A 362 -8.95 -12.57 -1.88
CA ASP A 362 -8.76 -11.12 -1.72
C ASP A 362 -9.02 -10.65 -0.28
N LEU A 363 -9.93 -11.32 0.42
CA LEU A 363 -10.30 -11.03 1.80
C LEU A 363 -10.69 -12.32 2.52
N ILE A 364 -10.22 -12.48 3.77
CA ILE A 364 -10.65 -13.58 4.64
C ILE A 364 -11.19 -13.00 5.93
N LEU A 365 -12.48 -13.21 6.18
CA LEU A 365 -13.18 -12.79 7.38
C LEU A 365 -13.47 -13.97 8.30
N ILE A 366 -13.47 -13.71 9.60
CA ILE A 366 -13.87 -14.67 10.64
C ILE A 366 -15.14 -14.17 11.31
N ASP A 367 -16.16 -15.00 11.33
CA ASP A 367 -17.33 -14.85 12.20
C ASP A 367 -17.20 -15.78 13.39
N PHE A 368 -16.77 -15.23 14.51
CA PHE A 368 -16.62 -16.00 15.74
C PHE A 368 -17.94 -16.43 16.37
N GLY A 369 -19.01 -15.71 16.10
CA GLY A 369 -20.34 -16.04 16.63
C GLY A 369 -20.93 -17.30 16.00
N ARG A 370 -20.62 -17.53 14.71
CA ARG A 370 -21.10 -18.67 13.96
C ARG A 370 -20.03 -19.74 13.73
N ASN A 371 -18.80 -19.50 14.15
CA ASN A 371 -17.65 -20.35 13.83
C ASN A 371 -17.48 -20.53 12.32
N GLU A 372 -17.51 -19.43 11.57
CA GLU A 372 -17.38 -19.43 10.12
C GLU A 372 -16.15 -18.65 9.67
N VAL A 373 -15.47 -19.17 8.66
CA VAL A 373 -14.43 -18.47 7.89
C VAL A 373 -14.98 -18.20 6.51
N ILE A 374 -14.99 -16.93 6.12
CA ILE A 374 -15.52 -16.49 4.83
C ILE A 374 -14.35 -16.08 3.93
N ASN A 375 -14.07 -16.89 2.93
CA ASN A 375 -13.12 -16.60 1.87
C ASN A 375 -13.83 -15.84 0.75
N ILE A 376 -13.33 -14.64 0.46
CA ILE A 376 -13.98 -13.68 -0.45
C ILE A 376 -13.06 -13.39 -1.62
N GLU A 377 -13.63 -13.55 -2.82
CA GLU A 377 -13.05 -13.12 -4.08
C GLU A 377 -13.86 -11.94 -4.62
N GLY A 378 -13.20 -10.83 -4.97
CA GLY A 378 -13.83 -9.68 -5.60
C GLY A 378 -13.79 -9.77 -7.12
N LYS A 379 -14.91 -9.54 -7.80
CA LYS A 379 -14.95 -9.54 -9.27
C LYS A 379 -15.95 -8.53 -9.81
N LYS A 380 -15.66 -7.97 -10.98
CA LYS A 380 -16.70 -7.32 -11.78
C LYS A 380 -17.72 -8.34 -12.25
N TYR A 381 -18.99 -7.96 -12.30
CA TYR A 381 -20.07 -8.85 -12.73
C TYR A 381 -19.77 -9.55 -14.07
N ALA A 382 -19.13 -8.83 -15.02
CA ALA A 382 -18.76 -9.42 -16.30
C ALA A 382 -17.83 -10.64 -16.17
N PHE A 383 -17.04 -10.73 -15.11
CA PHE A 383 -16.08 -11.79 -14.81
C PHE A 383 -16.55 -12.77 -13.72
N ARG A 384 -17.84 -12.77 -13.38
CA ARG A 384 -18.39 -13.61 -12.29
C ARG A 384 -18.07 -15.08 -12.42
N LYS A 385 -18.07 -15.62 -13.65
CA LYS A 385 -17.74 -17.04 -13.89
C LYS A 385 -16.29 -17.37 -13.51
N ASN A 386 -15.38 -16.43 -13.75
CA ASN A 386 -13.98 -16.56 -13.38
C ASN A 386 -13.83 -16.56 -11.84
N GLY A 387 -14.50 -15.62 -11.15
CA GLY A 387 -14.50 -15.59 -9.70
C GLY A 387 -15.01 -16.88 -9.06
N ILE A 388 -16.13 -17.43 -9.57
CA ILE A 388 -16.66 -18.71 -9.09
C ILE A 388 -15.67 -19.86 -9.35
N ALA A 389 -14.98 -19.85 -10.50
CA ALA A 389 -13.95 -20.85 -10.80
C ALA A 389 -12.73 -20.73 -9.89
N GLU A 390 -12.32 -19.53 -9.54
CA GLU A 390 -11.18 -19.26 -8.64
C GLU A 390 -11.41 -19.77 -7.22
N LEU A 391 -12.66 -19.78 -6.74
CA LEU A 391 -12.99 -20.32 -5.41
C LEU A 391 -12.53 -21.77 -5.20
N LYS A 392 -12.42 -22.57 -6.28
CA LYS A 392 -11.95 -23.96 -6.20
C LYS A 392 -10.47 -24.08 -5.88
N ASN A 393 -9.70 -23.02 -6.08
CA ASN A 393 -8.25 -23.01 -5.90
C ASN A 393 -7.83 -22.79 -4.44
N TYR A 394 -8.77 -22.49 -3.53
CA TYR A 394 -8.46 -22.16 -2.15
C TYR A 394 -8.28 -23.37 -1.22
N ASP A 395 -8.49 -24.58 -1.70
CA ASP A 395 -8.37 -25.83 -0.89
C ASP A 395 -7.05 -25.92 -0.14
N TYR A 396 -5.95 -25.53 -0.79
CA TYR A 396 -4.62 -25.64 -0.20
C TYR A 396 -4.44 -24.67 0.98
N ILE A 397 -4.81 -23.40 0.83
CA ILE A 397 -4.65 -22.39 1.89
C ILE A 397 -5.61 -22.68 3.05
N GLU A 398 -6.80 -23.18 2.78
CA GLU A 398 -7.77 -23.55 3.78
C GLU A 398 -7.26 -24.69 4.67
N LYS A 399 -6.80 -25.79 4.06
CA LYS A 399 -6.32 -26.97 4.78
C LYS A 399 -5.00 -26.73 5.50
N ASN A 400 -4.06 -26.04 4.86
CA ASN A 400 -2.68 -25.96 5.36
C ASN A 400 -2.43 -24.72 6.25
N TYR A 401 -3.31 -23.72 6.21
CA TYR A 401 -3.18 -22.50 6.99
C TYR A 401 -4.42 -22.22 7.83
N ILE A 402 -5.58 -21.99 7.23
CA ILE A 402 -6.76 -21.52 7.96
C ILE A 402 -7.23 -22.54 9.00
N LEU A 403 -7.48 -23.79 8.60
CA LEU A 403 -7.99 -24.81 9.50
C LEU A 403 -6.99 -25.28 10.56
N LYS A 404 -5.70 -24.97 10.43
CA LYS A 404 -4.73 -25.20 11.51
C LYS A 404 -4.98 -24.33 12.74
N TYR A 405 -5.47 -23.12 12.53
CA TYR A 405 -5.75 -22.14 13.59
C TYR A 405 -7.23 -22.09 13.96
N TYR A 406 -8.10 -22.46 13.02
CA TYR A 406 -9.56 -22.46 13.19
C TYR A 406 -10.16 -23.84 12.82
N PRO A 407 -9.74 -24.95 13.49
CA PRO A 407 -10.05 -26.32 13.05
C PRO A 407 -11.54 -26.67 13.14
N LYS A 408 -12.31 -25.96 13.98
CA LYS A 408 -13.75 -26.21 14.16
C LYS A 408 -14.64 -25.25 13.35
N PHE A 409 -14.03 -24.39 12.53
CA PHE A 409 -14.78 -23.41 11.77
C PHE A 409 -15.22 -23.99 10.42
N LYS A 410 -16.44 -23.63 10.03
CA LYS A 410 -16.95 -23.92 8.71
C LYS A 410 -16.39 -22.96 7.68
N ILE A 411 -15.88 -23.46 6.58
CA ILE A 411 -15.41 -22.63 5.47
C ILE A 411 -16.59 -22.26 4.58
N ILE A 412 -16.74 -20.98 4.30
CA ILE A 412 -17.66 -20.43 3.31
C ILE A 412 -16.83 -19.74 2.23
N ARG A 413 -17.06 -20.07 0.97
CA ARG A 413 -16.44 -19.42 -0.18
C ARG A 413 -17.47 -18.54 -0.86
N THR A 414 -17.13 -17.30 -1.14
CA THR A 414 -18.06 -16.35 -1.73
C THR A 414 -17.39 -15.43 -2.72
N VAL A 415 -18.15 -14.92 -3.69
CA VAL A 415 -17.71 -13.90 -4.62
C VAL A 415 -18.49 -12.62 -4.34
N VAL A 416 -17.78 -11.52 -4.12
CA VAL A 416 -18.37 -10.19 -4.07
C VAL A 416 -18.36 -9.60 -5.47
N LEU A 417 -19.52 -9.35 -6.03
CA LEU A 417 -19.66 -8.84 -7.38
C LEU A 417 -20.02 -7.36 -7.37
N TYR A 418 -19.32 -6.62 -8.21
CA TYR A 418 -19.57 -5.21 -8.46
C TYR A 418 -20.11 -4.97 -9.86
N GLY A 419 -21.13 -4.12 -9.93
CA GLY A 419 -21.79 -3.76 -11.19
C GLY A 419 -22.80 -4.81 -11.64
N SER A 420 -23.72 -4.37 -12.47
CA SER A 420 -24.72 -5.22 -13.13
C SER A 420 -24.78 -4.91 -14.62
N LYS A 421 -25.35 -5.79 -15.39
CA LYS A 421 -25.63 -5.52 -16.78
C LYS A 421 -26.96 -4.77 -16.88
N GLU A 422 -26.95 -3.52 -17.35
CA GLU A 422 -28.12 -2.77 -17.83
C GLU A 422 -29.35 -2.76 -16.90
N GLY A 423 -29.18 -2.31 -15.67
CA GLY A 423 -30.32 -2.00 -14.80
C GLY A 423 -31.22 -3.16 -14.37
N LYS A 424 -30.86 -4.39 -14.69
CA LYS A 424 -31.63 -5.56 -14.26
C LYS A 424 -31.09 -6.08 -12.94
N ILE A 425 -31.98 -6.37 -12.00
CA ILE A 425 -31.64 -7.18 -10.82
C ILE A 425 -31.24 -8.57 -11.32
N ILE A 426 -30.01 -8.94 -11.01
CA ILE A 426 -29.48 -10.23 -11.36
C ILE A 426 -29.43 -11.03 -10.07
N GLU A 427 -30.13 -12.16 -10.03
CA GLU A 427 -29.93 -13.12 -8.95
C GLU A 427 -28.49 -13.61 -8.99
N ILE A 428 -27.75 -13.18 -8.00
CA ILE A 428 -26.39 -13.63 -7.79
C ILE A 428 -26.46 -14.65 -6.67
N GLU A 429 -26.01 -15.86 -6.94
CA GLU A 429 -26.09 -16.95 -5.97
C GLU A 429 -25.36 -16.65 -4.67
N VAL A 430 -24.38 -15.75 -4.69
CA VAL A 430 -23.59 -15.37 -3.52
C VAL A 430 -23.13 -13.92 -3.68
N GLY A 431 -23.56 -13.00 -2.82
CA GLY A 431 -22.98 -11.66 -2.80
C GLY A 431 -23.97 -10.54 -2.52
N PHE A 432 -23.40 -9.37 -2.35
CA PHE A 432 -24.13 -8.11 -2.32
C PHE A 432 -24.34 -7.61 -3.74
N LEU A 433 -25.53 -7.12 -4.01
CA LEU A 433 -25.85 -6.41 -5.22
C LEU A 433 -26.28 -4.99 -4.86
N LEU A 434 -25.66 -4.02 -5.47
CA LEU A 434 -26.23 -2.69 -5.58
C LEU A 434 -27.07 -2.67 -6.86
N ASN A 435 -28.37 -2.37 -6.76
CA ASN A 435 -29.16 -2.14 -7.94
C ASN A 435 -28.76 -0.82 -8.61
N GLU A 436 -29.30 -0.56 -9.78
CA GLU A 436 -29.03 0.66 -10.55
C GLU A 436 -29.38 1.97 -9.82
N ASN A 437 -30.25 1.90 -8.84
CA ASN A 437 -30.64 3.04 -7.98
C ASN A 437 -29.69 3.21 -6.78
N GLY A 438 -28.64 2.39 -6.67
CA GLY A 438 -27.73 2.40 -5.53
C GLY A 438 -28.31 1.74 -4.28
N GLN A 439 -29.47 1.07 -4.38
CA GLN A 439 -30.06 0.35 -3.26
C GLN A 439 -29.34 -0.97 -3.05
N LEU A 440 -29.07 -1.28 -1.79
CA LEU A 440 -28.44 -2.53 -1.39
C LEU A 440 -29.45 -3.66 -1.40
N ILE A 441 -29.19 -4.67 -2.22
CA ILE A 441 -29.99 -5.89 -2.29
C ILE A 441 -29.19 -7.04 -1.73
N LEU A 442 -29.71 -7.68 -0.70
CA LEU A 442 -29.13 -8.92 -0.17
C LEU A 442 -29.53 -10.08 -1.04
N GLY A 443 -28.53 -10.75 -1.60
CA GLY A 443 -28.75 -12.05 -2.23
C GLY A 443 -29.18 -13.09 -1.19
N ILE A 444 -30.12 -13.95 -1.55
CA ILE A 444 -30.69 -14.98 -0.65
C ILE A 444 -29.62 -15.94 -0.12
N LYS A 445 -28.49 -16.12 -0.84
CA LYS A 445 -27.39 -17.02 -0.48
C LYS A 445 -26.14 -16.32 0.09
N ALA A 446 -26.23 -15.04 0.44
CA ALA A 446 -25.10 -14.35 1.07
C ALA A 446 -24.80 -14.94 2.46
N PRO A 447 -23.53 -14.97 2.90
CA PRO A 447 -23.18 -15.31 4.28
C PRO A 447 -23.98 -14.48 5.27
N ASP A 448 -24.41 -15.09 6.38
CA ASP A 448 -25.30 -14.42 7.32
C ASP A 448 -24.68 -13.17 7.94
N ILE A 449 -23.38 -13.17 8.18
CA ILE A 449 -22.66 -11.97 8.66
C ILE A 449 -22.82 -10.77 7.70
N PHE A 450 -22.94 -11.02 6.38
CA PHE A 450 -23.17 -9.94 5.41
C PHE A 450 -24.59 -9.40 5.54
N LYS A 451 -25.57 -10.27 5.75
CA LYS A 451 -26.96 -9.86 5.98
C LYS A 451 -27.09 -8.99 7.24
N ASP A 452 -26.45 -9.42 8.32
CA ASP A 452 -26.41 -8.67 9.58
C ASP A 452 -25.76 -7.31 9.40
N ALA A 453 -24.60 -7.27 8.73
CA ALA A 453 -23.86 -6.04 8.47
C ALA A 453 -24.71 -5.03 7.70
N ILE A 454 -25.42 -5.48 6.66
CA ILE A 454 -26.28 -4.61 5.87
C ILE A 454 -27.50 -4.16 6.63
N LYS A 455 -28.15 -5.06 7.36
CA LYS A 455 -29.27 -4.69 8.21
C LYS A 455 -28.87 -3.58 9.19
N ASN A 456 -27.77 -3.75 9.89
CA ASN A 456 -27.27 -2.77 10.85
C ASN A 456 -26.84 -1.46 10.19
N LEU A 457 -26.30 -1.51 8.98
CA LEU A 457 -25.98 -0.32 8.19
C LEU A 457 -27.26 0.45 7.81
N LEU A 458 -28.29 -0.26 7.32
CA LEU A 458 -29.56 0.36 6.95
C LEU A 458 -30.27 0.96 8.15
N ASP A 459 -30.22 0.31 9.32
CA ASP A 459 -30.80 0.83 10.56
C ASP A 459 -30.00 2.06 11.08
N PHE A 460 -28.71 2.14 10.82
CA PHE A 460 -27.90 3.31 11.15
C PHE A 460 -28.23 4.53 10.26
N TRP A 461 -28.69 4.32 9.03
CA TRP A 461 -29.07 5.41 8.12
C TRP A 461 -30.51 5.92 8.29
N LYS A 462 -31.36 5.20 9.01
CA LYS A 462 -32.70 5.66 9.37
C LYS A 462 -32.64 6.72 10.47
#